data_46f664d204113651eb32f936e3c387cb
#
_entry.id   46f664d204113651eb32f936e3c387cb
#
_cell.length_a   1.000
_cell.length_b   1.000
_cell.length_c   1.000
_cell.angle_alpha   90.00
_cell.angle_beta   90.00
_cell.angle_gamma   90.00
#
_symmetry.space_group_name_H-M   'P 1'
#
loop_
_entity.id
_entity.type
_entity.pdbx_description
1 polymer ?
#
loop_
_entity_poly.entity_id
_entity_poly.type
_entity_poly.pdbx_seq_one_letter_code
_entity_poly.pdbx_strand_id
1 'polypeptide(L)'
;MARDVPGSVANSVRVLGLIVATSGVITLLIWLRRDDVILGWAQGNPSAQAILDEGGIELLRDSPSVPGFVALSVVAFVGFAALAIVLGSFFLGGHGWARLVLTATAGVGVLVGAVCLNSHLPTIFVVLSALIIVEGLVLSFLLWSRETTAYLRRV
;
A
#
# COMPACT_ATOMS: atom_id res chain seq x y z
N MET A 1 -35.32 -0.44 -6.45
CA MET A 1 -34.97 0.94 -6.07
C MET A 1 -33.44 1.00 -5.90
N ALA A 2 -32.74 1.76 -6.74
CA ALA A 2 -31.31 2.01 -6.53
C ALA A 2 -31.18 2.79 -5.23
N ARG A 3 -30.39 2.26 -4.27
CA ARG A 3 -30.10 2.98 -3.02
C ARG A 3 -29.23 4.18 -3.36
N ASP A 4 -29.65 5.37 -2.95
CA ASP A 4 -28.80 6.54 -3.03
C ASP A 4 -27.60 6.36 -2.09
N VAL A 5 -26.43 6.12 -2.70
CA VAL A 5 -25.17 5.97 -1.96
C VAL A 5 -24.68 7.38 -1.58
N PRO A 6 -24.49 7.68 -0.29
CA PRO A 6 -24.00 8.98 0.16
C PRO A 6 -22.64 9.32 -0.46
N GLY A 7 -22.38 10.62 -0.64
CA GLY A 7 -21.13 11.10 -1.22
C GLY A 7 -19.89 10.61 -0.49
N SER A 8 -19.93 10.54 0.84
CA SER A 8 -18.80 10.03 1.66
C SER A 8 -18.50 8.56 1.38
N VAL A 9 -19.52 7.71 1.19
CA VAL A 9 -19.34 6.29 0.85
C VAL A 9 -18.74 6.12 -0.55
N ALA A 10 -19.30 6.87 -1.53
CA ALA A 10 -18.77 6.86 -2.90
C ALA A 10 -17.32 7.36 -2.95
N ASN A 11 -17.00 8.42 -2.22
CA ASN A 11 -15.64 8.95 -2.14
C ASN A 11 -14.68 7.99 -1.42
N SER A 12 -15.12 7.27 -0.38
CA SER A 12 -14.32 6.22 0.27
C SER A 12 -13.88 5.16 -0.75
N VAL A 13 -14.80 4.71 -1.60
CA VAL A 13 -14.48 3.70 -2.64
C VAL A 13 -13.54 4.27 -3.71
N ARG A 14 -13.70 5.55 -4.08
CA ARG A 14 -12.77 6.22 -5.01
C ARG A 14 -11.36 6.33 -4.43
N VAL A 15 -11.24 6.74 -3.17
CA VAL A 15 -9.95 6.82 -2.48
C VAL A 15 -9.32 5.44 -2.35
N LEU A 16 -10.11 4.41 -2.01
CA LEU A 16 -9.63 3.02 -2.01
C LEU A 16 -9.08 2.61 -3.38
N GLY A 17 -9.78 2.97 -4.47
CA GLY A 17 -9.30 2.77 -5.83
C GLY A 17 -7.99 3.49 -6.14
N LEU A 18 -7.81 4.73 -5.63
CA LEU A 18 -6.55 5.47 -5.75
C LEU A 18 -5.42 4.77 -5.00
N ILE A 19 -5.65 4.29 -3.78
CA ILE A 19 -4.65 3.52 -3.02
C ILE A 19 -4.22 2.26 -3.81
N VAL A 20 -5.17 1.54 -4.41
CA VAL A 20 -4.85 0.39 -5.27
C VAL A 20 -4.01 0.81 -6.47
N ALA A 21 -4.36 1.90 -7.15
CA ALA A 21 -3.60 2.41 -8.28
C ALA A 21 -2.19 2.84 -7.88
N THR A 22 -2.05 3.60 -6.79
CA THR A 22 -0.72 4.01 -6.24
C THR A 22 0.12 2.80 -5.86
N SER A 23 -0.46 1.78 -5.24
CA SER A 23 0.22 0.52 -4.91
C SER A 23 0.67 -0.24 -6.16
N GLY A 24 -0.14 -0.23 -7.22
CA GLY A 24 0.23 -0.80 -8.52
C GLY A 24 1.41 -0.07 -9.16
N VAL A 25 1.43 1.26 -9.09
CA VAL A 25 2.57 2.08 -9.56
C VAL A 25 3.84 1.75 -8.78
N ILE A 26 3.75 1.62 -7.44
CA ILE A 26 4.89 1.23 -6.60
C ILE A 26 5.41 -0.15 -7.03
N THR A 27 4.54 -1.12 -7.21
CA THR A 27 4.91 -2.47 -7.64
C THR A 27 5.60 -2.47 -9.01
N LEU A 28 5.07 -1.70 -9.96
CA LEU A 28 5.68 -1.53 -11.28
C LEU A 28 7.07 -0.89 -11.18
N LEU A 29 7.23 0.13 -10.34
CA LEU A 29 8.51 0.80 -10.14
C LEU A 29 9.54 -0.11 -9.45
N ILE A 30 9.14 -0.97 -8.51
CA ILE A 30 10.00 -1.98 -7.90
C ILE A 30 10.53 -2.95 -8.98
N TRP A 31 9.70 -3.33 -9.94
CA TRP A 31 10.12 -4.16 -11.06
C TRP A 31 11.08 -3.43 -11.99
N LEU A 32 10.75 -2.18 -12.38
CA LEU A 32 11.56 -1.39 -13.32
C LEU A 32 12.89 -0.90 -12.72
N ARG A 33 12.91 -0.64 -11.40
CA ARG A 33 14.06 -0.12 -10.65
C ARG A 33 14.58 -1.12 -9.62
N ARG A 34 14.58 -2.39 -10.00
CA ARG A 34 14.98 -3.49 -9.09
C ARG A 34 16.35 -3.24 -8.46
N ASP A 35 17.32 -2.80 -9.25
CA ASP A 35 18.70 -2.59 -8.78
C ASP A 35 18.80 -1.43 -7.79
N ASP A 36 18.06 -0.33 -8.03
CA ASP A 36 17.99 0.79 -7.10
C ASP A 36 17.39 0.39 -5.75
N VAL A 37 16.40 -0.50 -5.76
CA VAL A 37 15.77 -1.04 -4.55
C VAL A 37 16.74 -1.94 -3.78
N ILE A 38 17.48 -2.81 -4.47
CA ILE A 38 18.51 -3.68 -3.87
C ILE A 38 19.62 -2.82 -3.26
N LEU A 39 20.10 -1.80 -3.97
CA LEU A 39 21.14 -0.89 -3.45
C LEU A 39 20.65 -0.11 -2.23
N GLY A 40 19.41 0.41 -2.26
CA GLY A 40 18.84 1.10 -1.10
C GLY A 40 18.68 0.18 0.12
N TRP A 41 18.28 -1.07 -0.10
CA TRP A 41 18.22 -2.07 0.97
C TRP A 41 19.61 -2.41 1.52
N ALA A 42 20.61 -2.54 0.66
CA ALA A 42 21.99 -2.85 1.05
C ALA A 42 22.58 -1.76 1.94
N GLN A 43 22.25 -0.49 1.74
CA GLN A 43 22.74 0.62 2.58
C GLN A 43 22.32 0.47 4.05
N GLY A 44 21.19 -0.16 4.32
CA GLY A 44 20.71 -0.45 5.68
C GLY A 44 21.15 -1.82 6.23
N ASN A 45 21.95 -2.61 5.47
CA ASN A 45 22.31 -3.99 5.82
C ASN A 45 23.82 -4.23 5.71
N PRO A 46 24.56 -4.30 6.84
CA PRO A 46 26.02 -4.47 6.82
C PRO A 46 26.51 -5.71 6.06
N SER A 47 25.77 -6.82 6.14
CA SER A 47 26.13 -8.05 5.42
C SER A 47 26.00 -7.90 3.90
N ALA A 48 24.98 -7.14 3.44
CA ALA A 48 24.79 -6.84 2.03
C ALA A 48 25.85 -5.86 1.52
N GLN A 49 26.27 -4.89 2.34
CA GLN A 49 27.37 -3.99 2.01
C GLN A 49 28.69 -4.74 1.79
N ALA A 50 29.02 -5.70 2.65
CA ALA A 50 30.23 -6.51 2.49
C ALA A 50 30.23 -7.24 1.13
N ILE A 51 29.10 -7.83 0.72
CA ILE A 51 28.98 -8.51 -0.59
C ILE A 51 29.10 -7.49 -1.74
N LEU A 52 28.51 -6.30 -1.58
CA LEU A 52 28.58 -5.24 -2.56
C LEU A 52 30.03 -4.74 -2.77
N ASP A 53 30.80 -4.63 -1.68
CA ASP A 53 32.19 -4.20 -1.72
C ASP A 53 33.12 -5.26 -2.34
N GLU A 54 32.79 -6.56 -2.19
CA GLU A 54 33.57 -7.66 -2.76
C GLU A 54 33.37 -7.87 -4.26
N GLY A 55 32.11 -7.77 -4.75
CA GLY A 55 31.81 -8.15 -6.13
C GLY A 55 30.74 -7.28 -6.81
N GLY A 56 30.40 -6.14 -6.24
CA GLY A 56 29.44 -5.22 -6.83
C GLY A 56 28.00 -5.72 -6.82
N ILE A 57 27.13 -5.01 -7.56
CA ILE A 57 25.70 -5.29 -7.58
C ILE A 57 25.37 -6.65 -8.20
N GLU A 58 26.19 -7.15 -9.11
CA GLU A 58 25.94 -8.44 -9.76
C GLU A 58 26.05 -9.59 -8.76
N LEU A 59 27.12 -9.59 -7.95
CA LEU A 59 27.28 -10.59 -6.88
C LEU A 59 26.18 -10.47 -5.83
N LEU A 60 25.79 -9.24 -5.48
CA LEU A 60 24.71 -9.01 -4.54
C LEU A 60 23.37 -9.53 -5.08
N ARG A 61 23.06 -9.26 -6.36
CA ARG A 61 21.80 -9.67 -7.01
C ARG A 61 21.59 -11.17 -7.01
N ASP A 62 22.68 -11.94 -7.20
CA ASP A 62 22.65 -13.40 -7.26
C ASP A 62 22.77 -14.04 -5.85
N SER A 63 22.98 -13.23 -4.82
CA SER A 63 23.06 -13.69 -3.44
C SER A 63 21.68 -14.14 -2.93
N PRO A 64 21.60 -15.32 -2.28
CA PRO A 64 20.38 -15.79 -1.64
C PRO A 64 19.94 -14.90 -0.45
N SER A 65 20.80 -14.00 0.00
CA SER A 65 20.50 -13.04 1.08
C SER A 65 19.58 -11.89 0.63
N VAL A 66 19.47 -11.64 -0.69
CA VAL A 66 18.62 -10.58 -1.22
C VAL A 66 17.15 -11.03 -1.25
N PRO A 67 16.24 -10.30 -0.57
CA PRO A 67 14.83 -10.62 -0.64
C PRO A 67 14.28 -10.53 -2.07
N GLY A 68 13.34 -11.39 -2.40
CA GLY A 68 12.64 -11.35 -3.69
C GLY A 68 11.69 -10.15 -3.80
N PHE A 69 12.20 -8.91 -3.77
CA PHE A 69 11.41 -7.68 -3.72
C PHE A 69 10.31 -7.62 -4.78
N VAL A 70 10.62 -8.03 -6.01
CA VAL A 70 9.64 -8.02 -7.12
C VAL A 70 8.53 -9.03 -6.86
N ALA A 71 8.87 -10.28 -6.55
CA ALA A 71 7.87 -11.31 -6.27
C ALA A 71 7.00 -10.96 -5.06
N LEU A 72 7.62 -10.48 -3.98
CA LEU A 72 6.93 -10.06 -2.77
C LEU A 72 5.97 -8.90 -3.04
N SER A 73 6.41 -7.88 -3.80
CA SER A 73 5.58 -6.72 -4.11
C SER A 73 4.38 -7.08 -5.00
N VAL A 74 4.57 -7.97 -5.97
CA VAL A 74 3.48 -8.45 -6.84
C VAL A 74 2.44 -9.23 -6.04
N VAL A 75 2.88 -10.18 -5.20
CA VAL A 75 1.98 -10.97 -4.35
C VAL A 75 1.22 -10.06 -3.38
N ALA A 76 1.92 -9.12 -2.73
CA ALA A 76 1.30 -8.17 -1.82
C ALA A 76 0.28 -7.27 -2.54
N PHE A 77 0.61 -6.76 -3.73
CA PHE A 77 -0.28 -5.94 -4.54
C PHE A 77 -1.55 -6.70 -4.96
N VAL A 78 -1.39 -7.92 -5.50
CA VAL A 78 -2.53 -8.74 -5.95
C VAL A 78 -3.44 -9.09 -4.76
N GLY A 79 -2.86 -9.49 -3.63
CA GLY A 79 -3.61 -9.77 -2.41
C GLY A 79 -4.35 -8.54 -1.89
N PHE A 80 -3.69 -7.39 -1.85
CA PHE A 80 -4.31 -6.13 -1.43
C PHE A 80 -5.42 -5.69 -2.39
N ALA A 81 -5.20 -5.74 -3.70
CA ALA A 81 -6.20 -5.37 -4.69
C ALA A 81 -7.46 -6.26 -4.60
N ALA A 82 -7.28 -7.57 -4.47
CA ALA A 82 -8.38 -8.49 -4.26
C ALA A 82 -9.15 -8.18 -2.97
N LEU A 83 -8.44 -7.96 -1.87
CA LEU A 83 -9.03 -7.57 -0.59
C LEU A 83 -9.81 -6.26 -0.70
N ALA A 84 -9.24 -5.25 -1.37
CA ALA A 84 -9.88 -3.94 -1.57
C ALA A 84 -11.18 -4.06 -2.37
N ILE A 85 -11.23 -4.89 -3.42
CA ILE A 85 -12.44 -5.15 -4.22
C ILE A 85 -13.52 -5.80 -3.35
N VAL A 86 -13.16 -6.84 -2.62
CA VAL A 86 -14.10 -7.57 -1.75
C VAL A 86 -14.64 -6.66 -0.65
N LEU A 87 -13.76 -6.00 0.09
CA LEU A 87 -14.16 -5.10 1.19
C LEU A 87 -14.97 -3.89 0.68
N GLY A 88 -14.58 -3.31 -0.46
CA GLY A 88 -15.29 -2.22 -1.10
C GLY A 88 -16.73 -2.64 -1.48
N SER A 89 -16.91 -3.84 -2.00
CA SER A 89 -18.21 -4.41 -2.34
C SER A 89 -19.10 -4.60 -1.10
N PHE A 90 -18.56 -5.18 -0.02
CA PHE A 90 -19.29 -5.32 1.24
C PHE A 90 -19.60 -3.97 1.89
N PHE A 91 -18.68 -3.02 1.83
CA PHE A 91 -18.89 -1.68 2.35
C PHE A 91 -20.01 -0.94 1.60
N LEU A 92 -20.05 -1.02 0.26
CA LEU A 92 -21.16 -0.51 -0.56
C LEU A 92 -22.47 -1.22 -0.25
N GLY A 93 -22.41 -2.50 0.11
CA GLY A 93 -23.58 -3.27 0.59
C GLY A 93 -24.07 -2.88 1.98
N GLY A 94 -23.41 -1.94 2.67
CA GLY A 94 -23.81 -1.45 3.98
C GLY A 94 -23.30 -2.29 5.16
N HIS A 95 -22.35 -3.19 4.94
CA HIS A 95 -21.82 -4.04 6.00
C HIS A 95 -20.83 -3.29 6.89
N GLY A 96 -21.23 -3.00 8.13
CA GLY A 96 -20.43 -2.22 9.09
C GLY A 96 -19.08 -2.85 9.45
N TRP A 97 -18.94 -4.18 9.42
CA TRP A 97 -17.67 -4.86 9.65
C TRP A 97 -16.61 -4.54 8.59
N ALA A 98 -17.03 -4.35 7.31
CA ALA A 98 -16.13 -4.01 6.23
C ALA A 98 -15.42 -2.65 6.49
N ARG A 99 -16.11 -1.69 7.14
CA ARG A 99 -15.51 -0.43 7.57
C ARG A 99 -14.35 -0.65 8.54
N LEU A 100 -14.51 -1.53 9.52
CA LEU A 100 -13.46 -1.83 10.51
C LEU A 100 -12.23 -2.44 9.84
N VAL A 101 -12.44 -3.41 8.94
CA VAL A 101 -11.34 -4.06 8.22
C VAL A 101 -10.66 -3.07 7.27
N LEU A 102 -11.40 -2.24 6.55
CA LEU A 102 -10.82 -1.18 5.70
C LEU A 102 -10.00 -0.18 6.51
N THR A 103 -10.47 0.23 7.70
CA THR A 103 -9.71 1.11 8.59
C THR A 103 -8.43 0.45 9.08
N ALA A 104 -8.50 -0.83 9.47
CA ALA A 104 -7.32 -1.58 9.89
C ALA A 104 -6.30 -1.72 8.75
N THR A 105 -6.77 -2.04 7.54
CA THR A 105 -5.93 -2.15 6.34
C THR A 105 -5.28 -0.81 5.99
N ALA A 106 -6.04 0.30 6.04
CA ALA A 106 -5.49 1.65 5.85
C ALA A 106 -4.44 1.98 6.91
N GLY A 107 -4.68 1.63 8.18
CA GLY A 107 -3.72 1.79 9.27
C GLY A 107 -2.42 1.04 9.04
N VAL A 108 -2.47 -0.21 8.57
CA VAL A 108 -1.29 -0.99 8.18
C VAL A 108 -0.56 -0.30 7.02
N GLY A 109 -1.27 0.20 6.01
CA GLY A 109 -0.68 0.94 4.89
C GLY A 109 0.06 2.20 5.34
N VAL A 110 -0.54 2.96 6.27
CA VAL A 110 0.10 4.15 6.89
C VAL A 110 1.37 3.78 7.66
N LEU A 111 1.33 2.71 8.44
CA LEU A 111 2.50 2.23 9.20
C LEU A 111 3.63 1.79 8.26
N VAL A 112 3.34 1.00 7.23
CA VAL A 112 4.32 0.57 6.23
C VAL A 112 4.89 1.80 5.50
N GLY A 113 4.05 2.73 5.08
CA GLY A 113 4.48 3.98 4.46
C GLY A 113 5.42 4.78 5.36
N ALA A 114 5.11 4.90 6.67
CA ALA A 114 5.96 5.60 7.63
C ALA A 114 7.34 4.93 7.81
N VAL A 115 7.40 3.60 7.78
CA VAL A 115 8.69 2.87 7.78
C VAL A 115 9.47 3.18 6.50
N CYS A 116 8.81 3.20 5.33
CA CYS A 116 9.46 3.51 4.06
C CYS A 116 10.00 4.95 3.98
N LEU A 117 9.38 5.92 4.67
CA LEU A 117 9.90 7.30 4.74
C LEU A 117 11.28 7.39 5.39
N ASN A 118 11.60 6.47 6.30
CA ASN A 118 12.87 6.43 7.02
C ASN A 118 13.88 5.44 6.41
N SER A 119 13.57 4.88 5.26
CA SER A 119 14.45 3.94 4.56
C SER A 119 15.36 4.65 3.55
N HIS A 120 16.47 4.01 3.17
CA HIS A 120 17.40 4.50 2.15
C HIS A 120 16.92 4.22 0.71
N LEU A 121 15.59 4.23 0.50
CA LEU A 121 14.99 4.02 -0.82
C LEU A 121 15.12 5.27 -1.71
N PRO A 122 15.14 5.11 -3.03
CA PRO A 122 15.10 6.22 -3.97
C PRO A 122 13.94 7.18 -3.69
N THR A 123 14.15 8.48 -3.89
CA THR A 123 13.19 9.55 -3.56
C THR A 123 11.77 9.31 -4.09
N ILE A 124 11.65 8.66 -5.26
CA ILE A 124 10.32 8.36 -5.83
C ILE A 124 9.49 7.46 -4.91
N PHE A 125 10.11 6.47 -4.27
CA PHE A 125 9.42 5.58 -3.33
C PHE A 125 9.03 6.31 -2.05
N VAL A 126 9.86 7.23 -1.58
CA VAL A 126 9.56 8.10 -0.42
C VAL A 126 8.34 8.97 -0.71
N VAL A 127 8.28 9.60 -1.90
CA VAL A 127 7.13 10.42 -2.33
C VAL A 127 5.85 9.58 -2.43
N LEU A 128 5.93 8.40 -3.05
CA LEU A 128 4.77 7.52 -3.16
C LEU A 128 4.32 6.96 -1.80
N SER A 129 5.25 6.70 -0.88
CA SER A 129 4.92 6.32 0.50
C SER A 129 4.19 7.44 1.25
N ALA A 130 4.64 8.68 1.09
CA ALA A 130 3.94 9.84 1.65
C ALA A 130 2.53 9.97 1.05
N LEU A 131 2.35 9.73 -0.24
CA LEU A 131 1.04 9.73 -0.89
C LEU A 131 0.12 8.64 -0.31
N ILE A 132 0.60 7.40 -0.14
CA ILE A 132 -0.16 6.30 0.50
C ILE A 132 -0.59 6.68 1.92
N ILE A 133 0.26 7.34 2.69
CA ILE A 133 -0.09 7.82 4.03
C ILE A 133 -1.25 8.82 3.96
N VAL A 134 -1.17 9.81 3.08
CA VAL A 134 -2.25 10.81 2.91
C VAL A 134 -3.54 10.14 2.46
N GLU A 135 -3.49 9.27 1.46
CA GLU A 135 -4.65 8.52 0.96
C GLU A 135 -5.27 7.66 2.07
N GLY A 136 -4.47 6.96 2.87
CA GLY A 136 -4.93 6.14 3.99
C GLY A 136 -5.61 6.95 5.10
N LEU A 137 -5.07 8.13 5.43
CA LEU A 137 -5.68 9.04 6.38
C LEU A 137 -7.00 9.61 5.86
N VAL A 138 -7.06 10.03 4.59
CA VAL A 138 -8.29 10.50 3.95
C VAL A 138 -9.34 9.39 3.91
N LEU A 139 -8.95 8.16 3.54
CA LEU A 139 -9.86 7.02 3.58
C LEU A 139 -10.42 6.80 4.98
N SER A 140 -9.57 6.79 6.00
CA SER A 140 -9.99 6.61 7.39
C SER A 140 -10.97 7.71 7.83
N PHE A 141 -10.69 8.97 7.49
CA PHE A 141 -11.59 10.09 7.78
C PHE A 141 -12.97 9.91 7.11
N LEU A 142 -13.02 9.52 5.84
CA LEU A 142 -14.26 9.31 5.10
C LEU A 142 -15.07 8.12 5.66
N LEU A 143 -14.39 7.03 6.02
CA LEU A 143 -15.02 5.85 6.62
C LEU A 143 -15.72 6.17 7.93
N TRP A 144 -15.19 7.11 8.73
CA TRP A 144 -15.76 7.49 10.04
C TRP A 144 -16.60 8.78 9.98
N SER A 145 -16.90 9.28 8.80
CA SER A 145 -17.78 10.44 8.64
C SER A 145 -19.21 10.16 9.14
N ARG A 146 -19.93 11.22 9.50
CA ARG A 146 -21.31 11.12 9.99
C ARG A 146 -22.25 10.49 8.97
N GLU A 147 -22.09 10.83 7.69
CA GLU A 147 -22.88 10.29 6.59
C GLU A 147 -22.66 8.80 6.41
N THR A 148 -21.40 8.35 6.40
CA THR A 148 -21.06 6.92 6.33
C THR A 148 -21.65 6.16 7.51
N THR A 149 -21.55 6.72 8.72
CA THR A 149 -22.12 6.09 9.92
C THR A 149 -23.63 5.99 9.86
N ALA A 150 -24.32 7.04 9.34
CA ALA A 150 -25.77 7.01 9.16
C ALA A 150 -26.20 5.99 8.10
N TYR A 151 -25.43 5.86 7.01
CA TYR A 151 -25.68 4.88 5.96
C TYR A 151 -25.60 3.43 6.50
N LEU A 152 -24.52 3.11 7.23
CA LEU A 152 -24.32 1.77 7.78
C LEU A 152 -25.31 1.38 8.90
N ARG A 153 -25.95 2.34 9.54
CA ARG A 153 -27.00 2.07 10.56
C ARG A 153 -28.38 1.80 9.95
N ARG A 154 -28.60 2.15 8.69
CA ARG A 154 -29.89 1.97 8.00
C ARG A 154 -30.04 0.62 7.30
N VAL A 155 -28.98 -0.17 7.31
CA VAL A 155 -28.88 -1.48 6.69
C VAL A 155 -28.78 -2.56 7.75
#